data_b7baf4f64d09e84545ae90e9f439ad1b
#
_entry.id   b7baf4f64d09e84545ae90e9f439ad1b
#
_cell.length_a   1.000
_cell.length_b   1.000
_cell.length_c   1.000
_cell.angle_alpha   90.00
_cell.angle_beta   90.00
_cell.angle_gamma   90.00
#
_symmetry.space_group_name_H-M   'P 1'
#
loop_
_entity.id
_entity.type
_entity.pdbx_description
1 polymer ?
#
loop_
_entity_poly.entity_id
_entity_poly.type
_entity_poly.pdbx_seq_one_letter_code
_entity_poly.pdbx_strand_id
1 'polypeptide(L)'
;VFPGTQFVFTANTSGGGDARGRMVSANVIDGSILDRFERKFQFHWMEWDDEEPIVKSKFPLLFERCPSSFTQVGKATASLRDAIHKEKLYAEFSHRAVCAWLGHMEDIIAMTGKVPKDLVKRGARAFLDGMPDEHTRLEAERLIDPHIKGGVVGTEADRSGTSDDPLGGFK
;
A
#
# COMPACT_ATOMS: atom_id res chain seq x y z
N VAL A 1 15.10 36.17 -14.43
CA VAL A 1 13.86 35.57 -13.92
C VAL A 1 12.71 36.49 -14.27
N PHE A 2 11.67 35.98 -14.92
CA PHE A 2 10.50 36.78 -15.26
C PHE A 2 9.73 37.17 -14.00
N PRO A 3 9.14 38.38 -13.93
CA PRO A 3 8.29 38.78 -12.82
C PRO A 3 7.15 37.76 -12.64
N GLY A 4 6.96 37.25 -11.41
CA GLY A 4 5.92 36.29 -11.09
C GLY A 4 6.33 34.80 -11.25
N THR A 5 7.59 34.51 -11.63
CA THR A 5 8.08 33.13 -11.64
C THR A 5 8.17 32.57 -10.22
N GLN A 6 7.52 31.42 -9.99
CA GLN A 6 7.62 30.67 -8.74
C GLN A 6 8.37 29.38 -8.99
N PHE A 7 9.26 29.02 -8.07
CA PHE A 7 9.97 27.75 -8.07
C PHE A 7 9.38 26.85 -6.98
N VAL A 8 9.00 25.63 -7.37
CA VAL A 8 8.55 24.60 -6.46
C VAL A 8 9.54 23.43 -6.52
N PHE A 9 10.05 23.06 -5.38
CA PHE A 9 10.97 21.93 -5.26
C PHE A 9 10.34 20.85 -4.39
N THR A 10 10.55 19.59 -4.77
CA THR A 10 10.15 18.43 -3.99
C THR A 10 11.39 17.63 -3.60
N ALA A 11 11.43 17.14 -2.37
CA ALA A 11 12.49 16.29 -1.88
C ALA A 11 11.93 15.19 -0.98
N ASN A 12 12.59 14.04 -0.99
CA ASN A 12 12.21 12.90 -0.15
C ASN A 12 12.72 13.03 1.29
N THR A 13 13.54 14.04 1.57
CA THR A 13 14.06 14.33 2.91
C THR A 13 13.89 15.82 3.22
N SER A 14 13.95 16.17 4.49
CA SER A 14 13.91 17.57 4.95
C SER A 14 15.21 18.36 4.66
N GLY A 15 16.13 17.81 3.85
CA GLY A 15 17.40 18.42 3.51
C GLY A 15 18.58 17.94 4.35
N GLY A 16 18.34 17.21 5.45
CA GLY A 16 19.39 16.63 6.29
C GLY A 16 20.03 15.34 5.76
N GLY A 17 19.72 14.96 4.51
CA GLY A 17 20.09 13.66 3.97
C GLY A 17 19.24 12.51 4.55
N ASP A 18 19.63 11.29 4.25
CA ASP A 18 19.01 10.10 4.86
C ASP A 18 19.95 9.46 5.90
N ALA A 19 19.82 9.88 7.14
CA ALA A 19 20.61 9.34 8.25
C ALA A 19 20.39 7.83 8.47
N ARG A 20 19.33 7.25 7.86
CA ARG A 20 18.96 5.84 8.00
C ARG A 20 19.40 4.99 6.79
N GLY A 21 19.99 5.58 5.77
CA GLY A 21 20.50 4.88 4.60
C GLY A 21 19.44 4.25 3.68
N ARG A 22 18.14 4.60 3.84
CA ARG A 22 17.07 4.08 2.98
C ARG A 22 17.06 4.69 1.59
N MET A 23 17.62 5.90 1.48
CA MET A 23 17.70 6.66 0.23
C MET A 23 19.17 6.98 -0.06
N VAL A 24 19.88 6.05 -0.69
CA VAL A 24 21.32 6.14 -0.99
C VAL A 24 21.68 7.42 -1.76
N SER A 25 20.74 7.99 -2.51
CA SER A 25 20.93 9.21 -3.30
C SER A 25 20.50 10.50 -2.58
N ALA A 26 20.00 10.41 -1.33
CA ALA A 26 19.55 11.57 -0.58
C ALA A 26 20.73 12.29 0.08
N ASN A 27 21.38 13.19 -0.68
CA ASN A 27 22.45 14.02 -0.17
C ASN A 27 21.92 15.11 0.79
N VAL A 28 22.79 15.54 1.69
CA VAL A 28 22.55 16.72 2.53
C VAL A 28 22.46 17.95 1.63
N ILE A 29 21.37 18.70 1.74
CA ILE A 29 21.19 19.98 1.04
C ILE A 29 21.81 21.07 1.89
N ASP A 30 22.62 21.93 1.26
CA ASP A 30 23.23 23.07 1.95
C ASP A 30 22.14 23.95 2.61
N GLY A 31 22.34 24.30 3.88
CA GLY A 31 21.42 25.11 4.66
C GLY A 31 21.14 26.48 3.99
N SER A 32 22.14 27.04 3.30
CA SER A 32 21.98 28.30 2.55
C SER A 32 20.98 28.19 1.39
N ILE A 33 20.82 27.01 0.82
CA ILE A 33 19.81 26.72 -0.20
C ILE A 33 18.44 26.62 0.47
N LEU A 34 18.36 25.90 1.60
CA LEU A 34 17.12 25.73 2.34
C LEU A 34 16.57 27.05 2.88
N ASP A 35 17.42 27.99 3.27
CA ASP A 35 17.01 29.31 3.76
C ASP A 35 16.41 30.22 2.69
N ARG A 36 16.64 29.91 1.40
CA ARG A 36 16.05 30.66 0.27
C ARG A 36 14.60 30.30 -0.01
N PHE A 37 14.09 29.21 0.60
CA PHE A 37 12.68 28.86 0.48
C PHE A 37 11.85 29.56 1.55
N GLU A 38 10.96 30.45 1.13
CA GLU A 38 10.06 31.18 2.03
C GLU A 38 9.07 30.24 2.74
N ARG A 39 8.70 29.15 2.08
CA ARG A 39 7.72 28.18 2.59
C ARG A 39 8.25 26.77 2.44
N LYS A 40 8.16 26.01 3.51
CA LYS A 40 8.52 24.58 3.57
C LYS A 40 7.31 23.81 4.07
N PHE A 41 6.90 22.81 3.32
CA PHE A 41 5.80 21.92 3.68
C PHE A 41 6.33 20.51 3.83
N GLN A 42 5.98 19.88 4.93
CA GLN A 42 6.23 18.45 5.11
C GLN A 42 4.93 17.70 4.88
N PHE A 43 4.97 16.73 3.95
CA PHE A 43 3.85 15.85 3.69
C PHE A 43 4.05 14.55 4.49
N HIS A 44 3.01 14.18 5.25
CA HIS A 44 2.93 12.91 5.95
C HIS A 44 2.08 11.92 5.14
N TRP A 45 2.07 10.67 5.55
CA TRP A 45 1.13 9.71 5.01
C TRP A 45 -0.30 10.18 5.30
N MET A 46 -1.15 9.97 4.32
CA MET A 46 -2.57 10.24 4.43
C MET A 46 -3.19 9.29 5.46
N GLU A 47 -4.09 9.80 6.28
CA GLU A 47 -4.90 8.94 7.15
C GLU A 47 -5.81 8.07 6.30
N TRP A 48 -6.17 6.88 6.82
CA TRP A 48 -6.95 5.94 6.01
C TRP A 48 -8.32 6.49 5.61
N ASP A 49 -8.97 7.26 6.48
CA ASP A 49 -10.28 7.86 6.21
C ASP A 49 -10.26 8.81 5.01
N ASP A 50 -9.13 9.47 4.77
CA ASP A 50 -8.92 10.33 3.61
C ASP A 50 -8.43 9.52 2.38
N GLU A 51 -7.68 8.46 2.59
CA GLU A 51 -7.11 7.61 1.55
C GLU A 51 -8.14 6.63 0.96
N GLU A 52 -9.04 6.11 1.78
CA GLU A 52 -10.02 5.09 1.38
C GLU A 52 -10.93 5.53 0.24
N PRO A 53 -11.53 6.75 0.23
CA PRO A 53 -12.34 7.21 -0.90
C PRO A 53 -11.55 7.27 -2.22
N ILE A 54 -10.28 7.65 -2.16
CA ILE A 54 -9.41 7.75 -3.33
C ILE A 54 -9.18 6.36 -3.93
N VAL A 55 -8.79 5.40 -3.09
CA VAL A 55 -8.51 4.03 -3.57
C VAL A 55 -9.78 3.31 -4.00
N LYS A 56 -10.93 3.55 -3.37
CA LYS A 56 -12.23 3.01 -3.83
C LYS A 56 -12.59 3.48 -5.23
N SER A 57 -12.38 4.76 -5.53
CA SER A 57 -12.64 5.30 -6.86
C SER A 57 -11.66 4.75 -7.91
N LYS A 58 -10.45 4.41 -7.50
CA LYS A 58 -9.40 3.88 -8.38
C LYS A 58 -9.57 2.39 -8.69
N PHE A 59 -10.16 1.63 -7.76
CA PHE A 59 -10.36 0.17 -7.89
C PHE A 59 -11.85 -0.19 -7.79
N PRO A 60 -12.67 0.20 -8.79
CA PRO A 60 -14.13 0.06 -8.73
C PRO A 60 -14.59 -1.40 -8.78
N LEU A 61 -13.92 -2.27 -9.55
CA LEU A 61 -14.27 -3.68 -9.63
C LEU A 61 -14.04 -4.38 -8.28
N LEU A 62 -12.90 -4.09 -7.63
CA LEU A 62 -12.63 -4.63 -6.31
C LEU A 62 -13.64 -4.13 -5.28
N PHE A 63 -14.00 -2.84 -5.34
CA PHE A 63 -14.99 -2.27 -4.43
C PHE A 63 -16.38 -2.89 -4.62
N GLU A 64 -16.81 -3.11 -5.85
CA GLU A 64 -18.07 -3.76 -6.18
C GLU A 64 -18.11 -5.22 -5.69
N ARG A 65 -17.06 -5.99 -5.97
CA ARG A 65 -17.02 -7.42 -5.72
C ARG A 65 -16.63 -7.78 -4.30
N CYS A 66 -15.82 -6.97 -3.64
CA CYS A 66 -15.28 -7.27 -2.32
C CYS A 66 -15.05 -6.00 -1.46
N PRO A 67 -16.11 -5.25 -1.08
CA PRO A 67 -15.98 -4.01 -0.32
C PRO A 67 -15.29 -4.19 1.05
N SER A 68 -15.45 -5.36 1.69
CA SER A 68 -14.85 -5.65 2.99
C SER A 68 -13.30 -5.68 2.96
N SER A 69 -12.71 -5.88 1.79
CA SER A 69 -11.26 -5.90 1.63
C SER A 69 -10.63 -4.53 1.95
N PHE A 70 -11.32 -3.43 1.65
CA PHE A 70 -10.81 -2.08 1.94
C PHE A 70 -10.64 -1.84 3.44
N THR A 71 -11.58 -2.31 4.25
CA THR A 71 -11.46 -2.23 5.72
C THR A 71 -10.29 -3.07 6.23
N GLN A 72 -10.06 -4.25 5.68
CA GLN A 72 -8.95 -5.11 6.07
C GLN A 72 -7.60 -4.48 5.67
N VAL A 73 -7.49 -4.00 4.43
CA VAL A 73 -6.29 -3.32 3.92
C VAL A 73 -6.02 -2.05 4.73
N GLY A 74 -7.06 -1.27 5.08
CA GLY A 74 -6.91 -0.06 5.88
C GLY A 74 -6.31 -0.33 7.26
N LYS A 75 -6.85 -1.33 7.98
CA LYS A 75 -6.32 -1.72 9.29
C LYS A 75 -4.87 -2.22 9.19
N ALA A 76 -4.56 -3.02 8.19
CA ALA A 76 -3.21 -3.51 7.94
C ALA A 76 -2.26 -2.36 7.58
N THR A 77 -2.70 -1.40 6.74
CA THR A 77 -1.96 -0.19 6.39
C THR A 77 -1.60 0.64 7.62
N ALA A 78 -2.57 0.87 8.49
CA ALA A 78 -2.35 1.61 9.74
C ALA A 78 -1.31 0.91 10.63
N SER A 79 -1.39 -0.42 10.76
CA SER A 79 -0.42 -1.21 11.55
C SER A 79 0.99 -1.15 10.97
N LEU A 80 1.13 -1.25 9.65
CA LEU A 80 2.43 -1.15 8.98
C LEU A 80 3.04 0.25 9.15
N ARG A 81 2.28 1.31 8.90
CA ARG A 81 2.74 2.69 9.03
C ARG A 81 3.11 3.05 10.47
N ASP A 82 2.34 2.58 11.45
CA ASP A 82 2.66 2.75 12.87
C ASP A 82 3.97 2.06 13.25
N ALA A 83 4.19 0.83 12.77
CA ALA A 83 5.44 0.11 13.01
C ALA A 83 6.64 0.78 12.34
N ILE A 84 6.48 1.33 11.14
CA ILE A 84 7.53 2.09 10.45
C ILE A 84 7.81 3.40 11.19
N HIS A 85 6.77 4.10 11.63
CA HIS A 85 6.90 5.35 12.39
C HIS A 85 7.63 5.12 13.73
N LYS A 86 7.32 4.03 14.41
CA LYS A 86 7.96 3.61 15.68
C LYS A 86 9.33 2.92 15.48
N GLU A 87 9.86 2.92 14.27
CA GLU A 87 11.15 2.30 13.91
C GLU A 87 11.24 0.79 14.21
N LYS A 88 10.08 0.12 14.30
CA LYS A 88 10.00 -1.33 14.49
C LYS A 88 10.07 -2.11 13.20
N LEU A 89 9.69 -1.49 12.08
CA LEU A 89 9.77 -2.07 10.74
C LEU A 89 10.62 -1.18 9.85
N TYR A 90 11.69 -1.73 9.31
CA TYR A 90 12.62 -1.01 8.43
C TYR A 90 12.19 -1.15 6.96
N ALA A 91 11.13 -0.46 6.60
CA ALA A 91 10.56 -0.48 5.26
C ALA A 91 9.92 0.86 4.89
N GLU A 92 9.52 1.00 3.64
CA GLU A 92 8.64 2.07 3.17
C GLU A 92 7.29 1.51 2.78
N PHE A 93 6.22 2.16 3.22
CA PHE A 93 4.85 1.77 2.87
C PHE A 93 4.01 3.00 2.52
N SER A 94 4.17 3.47 1.29
CA SER A 94 3.52 4.66 0.76
C SER A 94 2.13 4.35 0.18
N HIS A 95 1.40 5.40 -0.22
CA HIS A 95 0.17 5.27 -1.01
C HIS A 95 0.35 4.40 -2.27
N ARG A 96 1.55 4.45 -2.89
CA ARG A 96 1.87 3.59 -4.05
C ARG A 96 1.83 2.10 -3.69
N ALA A 97 2.32 1.73 -2.51
CA ALA A 97 2.28 0.34 -2.04
C ALA A 97 0.84 -0.12 -1.77
N VAL A 98 -0.01 0.76 -1.20
CA VAL A 98 -1.45 0.49 -1.03
C VAL A 98 -2.12 0.28 -2.39
N CYS A 99 -1.83 1.15 -3.37
CA CYS A 99 -2.35 0.99 -4.73
C CYS A 99 -1.87 -0.30 -5.41
N ALA A 100 -0.62 -0.69 -5.21
CA ALA A 100 -0.09 -1.95 -5.74
C ALA A 100 -0.82 -3.15 -5.13
N TRP A 101 -1.06 -3.11 -3.81
CA TRP A 101 -1.82 -4.15 -3.11
C TRP A 101 -3.23 -4.31 -3.67
N LEU A 102 -4.01 -3.23 -3.68
CA LEU A 102 -5.40 -3.24 -4.16
C LEU A 102 -5.49 -3.55 -5.66
N GLY A 103 -4.56 -3.02 -6.48
CA GLY A 103 -4.50 -3.31 -7.90
C GLY A 103 -4.26 -4.79 -8.18
N HIS A 104 -3.33 -5.42 -7.46
CA HIS A 104 -3.10 -6.85 -7.61
C HIS A 104 -4.32 -7.69 -7.20
N MET A 105 -5.06 -7.26 -6.18
CA MET A 105 -6.33 -7.91 -5.81
C MET A 105 -7.38 -7.77 -6.91
N GLU A 106 -7.51 -6.59 -7.50
CA GLU A 106 -8.42 -6.35 -8.61
C GLU A 106 -8.05 -7.19 -9.83
N ASP A 107 -6.76 -7.29 -10.17
CA ASP A 107 -6.26 -8.12 -11.25
C ASP A 107 -6.61 -9.60 -11.05
N ILE A 108 -6.47 -10.12 -9.82
CA ILE A 108 -6.86 -11.50 -9.50
C ILE A 108 -8.35 -11.72 -9.77
N ILE A 109 -9.23 -10.80 -9.38
CA ILE A 109 -10.66 -10.89 -9.65
C ILE A 109 -10.94 -10.80 -11.15
N ALA A 110 -10.32 -9.85 -11.85
CA ALA A 110 -10.51 -9.64 -13.29
C ALA A 110 -10.08 -10.88 -14.09
N MET A 111 -8.96 -11.50 -13.71
CA MET A 111 -8.43 -12.69 -14.41
C MET A 111 -9.20 -13.97 -14.10
N THR A 112 -9.64 -14.14 -12.86
CA THR A 112 -10.28 -15.40 -12.42
C THR A 112 -11.80 -15.36 -12.44
N GLY A 113 -12.39 -14.17 -12.49
CA GLY A 113 -13.83 -13.96 -12.34
C GLY A 113 -14.36 -14.28 -10.93
N LYS A 114 -13.49 -14.62 -9.96
CA LYS A 114 -13.85 -15.08 -8.61
C LYS A 114 -13.14 -14.27 -7.54
N VAL A 115 -13.73 -14.22 -6.34
CA VAL A 115 -13.13 -13.61 -5.14
C VAL A 115 -12.57 -14.74 -4.25
N PRO A 116 -11.25 -15.03 -4.30
CA PRO A 116 -10.66 -16.04 -3.41
C PRO A 116 -10.75 -15.60 -1.94
N LYS A 117 -10.95 -16.55 -1.03
CA LYS A 117 -11.02 -16.24 0.42
C LYS A 117 -9.74 -15.58 0.94
N ASP A 118 -8.61 -15.91 0.37
CA ASP A 118 -7.28 -15.38 0.70
C ASP A 118 -6.84 -14.20 -0.19
N LEU A 119 -7.81 -13.54 -0.86
CA LEU A 119 -7.55 -12.45 -1.81
C LEU A 119 -6.62 -11.36 -1.23
N VAL A 120 -6.92 -10.89 -0.02
CA VAL A 120 -6.12 -9.82 0.62
C VAL A 120 -4.69 -10.28 0.87
N LYS A 121 -4.50 -11.53 1.30
CA LYS A 121 -3.16 -12.11 1.50
C LYS A 121 -2.41 -12.27 0.18
N ARG A 122 -3.08 -12.72 -0.88
CA ARG A 122 -2.45 -12.81 -2.22
C ARG A 122 -2.05 -11.44 -2.73
N GLY A 123 -2.94 -10.46 -2.60
CA GLY A 123 -2.66 -9.09 -3.02
C GLY A 123 -1.45 -8.47 -2.31
N ALA A 124 -1.23 -8.78 -1.03
CA ALA A 124 -0.11 -8.27 -0.25
C ALA A 124 1.27 -8.60 -0.86
N ARG A 125 1.38 -9.67 -1.65
CA ARG A 125 2.62 -10.00 -2.34
C ARG A 125 3.12 -8.89 -3.26
N ALA A 126 2.23 -8.08 -3.80
CA ALA A 126 2.61 -6.96 -4.66
C ALA A 126 3.60 -5.97 -4.01
N PHE A 127 3.63 -5.91 -2.68
CA PHE A 127 4.60 -5.09 -1.95
C PHE A 127 5.55 -5.91 -1.06
N LEU A 128 5.11 -7.05 -0.54
CA LEU A 128 5.94 -7.90 0.33
C LEU A 128 7.17 -8.46 -0.40
N ASP A 129 7.00 -8.84 -1.67
CA ASP A 129 8.10 -9.36 -2.49
C ASP A 129 9.15 -8.29 -2.84
N GLY A 130 8.81 -7.00 -2.66
CA GLY A 130 9.71 -5.86 -2.81
C GLY A 130 10.39 -5.42 -1.49
N MET A 131 10.20 -6.15 -0.39
CA MET A 131 10.87 -5.83 0.88
C MET A 131 12.39 -6.05 0.80
N PRO A 132 13.20 -5.24 1.52
CA PRO A 132 14.66 -5.26 1.38
C PRO A 132 15.31 -6.58 1.77
N ASP A 133 14.70 -7.31 2.69
CA ASP A 133 15.20 -8.59 3.19
C ASP A 133 14.06 -9.46 3.75
N GLU A 134 14.38 -10.75 3.96
CA GLU A 134 13.43 -11.76 4.43
C GLU A 134 12.91 -11.46 5.86
N HIS A 135 13.75 -10.93 6.73
CA HIS A 135 13.35 -10.59 8.10
C HIS A 135 12.28 -9.48 8.09
N THR A 136 12.55 -8.41 7.34
CA THR A 136 11.60 -7.30 7.17
C THR A 136 10.28 -7.78 6.55
N ARG A 137 10.35 -8.68 5.57
CA ARG A 137 9.17 -9.28 4.96
C ARG A 137 8.33 -10.08 5.96
N LEU A 138 8.96 -10.94 6.76
CA LEU A 138 8.28 -11.74 7.78
C LEU A 138 7.66 -10.87 8.89
N GLU A 139 8.34 -9.81 9.31
CA GLU A 139 7.78 -8.86 10.29
C GLU A 139 6.57 -8.11 9.70
N ALA A 140 6.64 -7.71 8.43
CA ALA A 140 5.49 -7.10 7.76
C ALA A 140 4.31 -8.08 7.66
N GLU A 141 4.55 -9.33 7.30
CA GLU A 141 3.52 -10.38 7.27
C GLU A 141 2.87 -10.56 8.66
N ARG A 142 3.65 -10.59 9.73
CA ARG A 142 3.12 -10.69 11.11
C ARG A 142 2.22 -9.52 11.48
N LEU A 143 2.53 -8.31 11.00
CA LEU A 143 1.74 -7.12 11.28
C LEU A 143 0.41 -7.11 10.53
N ILE A 144 0.37 -7.63 9.30
CA ILE A 144 -0.86 -7.66 8.51
C ILE A 144 -1.76 -8.86 8.81
N ASP A 145 -1.20 -10.01 9.16
CA ASP A 145 -1.91 -11.26 9.40
C ASP A 145 -3.14 -11.14 10.33
N PRO A 146 -3.10 -10.43 11.47
CA PRO A 146 -4.26 -10.28 12.33
C PRO A 146 -5.46 -9.62 11.67
N HIS A 147 -5.23 -8.77 10.67
CA HIS A 147 -6.26 -8.01 9.98
C HIS A 147 -6.89 -8.74 8.80
N ILE A 148 -6.21 -9.78 8.29
CA ILE A 148 -6.61 -10.50 7.08
C ILE A 148 -7.02 -11.97 7.32
N LYS A 149 -6.86 -12.49 8.56
CA LYS A 149 -7.16 -13.89 8.92
C LYS A 149 -8.60 -14.31 8.71
N GLY A 150 -9.56 -13.38 8.74
CA GLY A 150 -10.98 -13.69 8.54
C GLY A 150 -11.37 -14.04 7.10
N GLY A 151 -10.42 -13.93 6.16
CA GLY A 151 -10.71 -14.03 4.74
C GLY A 151 -11.64 -12.90 4.27
N VAL A 152 -11.96 -12.91 3.00
CA VAL A 152 -12.94 -11.99 2.42
C VAL A 152 -14.17 -12.75 1.94
N VAL A 153 -15.31 -12.08 2.02
CA VAL A 153 -16.57 -12.61 1.49
C VAL A 153 -16.91 -11.76 0.28
N GLY A 154 -16.91 -12.37 -0.89
CA GLY A 154 -17.41 -11.76 -2.12
C GLY A 154 -18.91 -11.46 -2.02
N THR A 155 -19.43 -10.71 -2.96
CA THR A 155 -20.87 -10.43 -3.11
C THR A 155 -21.63 -11.71 -3.40
N GLU A 156 -22.97 -11.66 -3.37
CA GLU A 156 -23.83 -12.83 -3.63
C GLU A 156 -23.53 -13.48 -4.99
N ALA A 157 -23.13 -12.70 -6.00
CA ALA A 157 -22.71 -13.22 -7.30
C ALA A 157 -21.50 -14.18 -7.21
N ASP A 158 -20.61 -13.98 -6.25
CA ASP A 158 -19.45 -14.85 -6.03
C ASP A 158 -19.80 -16.11 -5.21
N ARG A 159 -20.90 -16.08 -4.44
CA ARG A 159 -21.38 -17.23 -3.64
C ARG A 159 -22.09 -18.28 -4.48
N SER A 160 -22.72 -17.88 -5.58
CA SER A 160 -23.48 -18.77 -6.46
C SER A 160 -22.60 -19.62 -7.40
N GLY A 161 -21.29 -19.31 -7.51
CA GLY A 161 -20.34 -20.01 -8.38
C GLY A 161 -19.62 -21.22 -7.75
N THR A 162 -20.02 -21.72 -6.57
CA THR A 162 -19.33 -22.81 -5.85
C THR A 162 -19.93 -24.19 -6.08
N SER A 163 -20.58 -24.44 -7.20
CA SER A 163 -20.98 -25.79 -7.59
C SER A 163 -20.61 -26.03 -9.05
N ASP A 164 -19.32 -26.29 -9.31
CA ASP A 164 -18.88 -27.24 -10.34
C ASP A 164 -17.35 -27.29 -10.31
N ASP A 165 -16.82 -28.32 -9.67
CA ASP A 165 -15.44 -28.75 -9.84
C ASP A 165 -15.36 -29.56 -11.15
N PRO A 166 -14.82 -29.02 -12.27
CA PRO A 166 -14.75 -29.72 -13.53
C PRO A 166 -13.61 -30.76 -13.60
N LEU A 167 -12.88 -31.01 -12.49
CA LEU A 167 -11.73 -31.93 -12.46
C LEU A 167 -11.93 -33.18 -11.58
N GLY A 168 -13.17 -33.51 -11.25
CA GLY A 168 -13.51 -34.80 -10.64
C GLY A 168 -13.54 -35.95 -11.67
N GLY A 169 -12.39 -36.40 -12.18
CA GLY A 169 -12.40 -37.54 -13.06
C GLY A 169 -11.09 -37.89 -13.75
N PHE A 170 -10.04 -38.20 -12.99
CA PHE A 170 -9.02 -39.14 -13.47
C PHE A 170 -8.76 -40.18 -12.38
N LYS A 171 -9.37 -41.34 -12.60
CA LYS A 171 -8.95 -42.60 -12.01
C LYS A 171 -7.76 -43.15 -12.79
#